data_021a23be7a1391f6fc5e691c562574ae
#
_entry.id   021a23be7a1391f6fc5e691c562574ae
#
_cell.length_a   1.000
_cell.length_b   1.000
_cell.length_c   1.000
_cell.angle_alpha   90.00
_cell.angle_beta   90.00
_cell.angle_gamma   90.00
#
_symmetry.space_group_name_H-M   'P 1'
#
loop_
_entity.id
_entity.type
_entity.pdbx_description
1 polymer ?
#
loop_
_entity_poly.entity_id
_entity_poly.type
_entity_poly.pdbx_seq_one_letter_code
_entity_poly.pdbx_strand_id
1 'polypeptide(L)'
;MNRLIIVGSPHTDGRSAHLANMLFETCIEECPDDELALAPVSTLDVGGCTGCDACRDNIAKLAELGEEAIDDDFAPCVIDDDMQEIYELIDSADEITVVSPVYFAGPPSQLKALLDRLQPYYWTNARVEEKRPAVLHVVGEGGDPHGFSALVSIVRSALAVAGFRLETVFDWVGKIDENGEITAEAEVRSIEDLFAAADFAMAPAQGAEGDGAAIIAFPQMEEPSSSSEEDSP
;
A
#
# COMPACT_ATOMS: atom_id res chain seq x y z
N MET A 1 20.83 9.23 5.91
CA MET A 1 19.41 8.86 6.14
C MET A 1 19.14 7.52 5.47
N ASN A 2 18.21 6.73 6.02
CA ASN A 2 17.75 5.49 5.36
C ASN A 2 16.49 5.80 4.55
N ARG A 3 16.56 5.62 3.24
CA ARG A 3 15.45 5.89 2.32
C ARG A 3 14.95 4.60 1.69
N LEU A 4 13.65 4.36 1.78
CA LEU A 4 13.00 3.21 1.15
C LEU A 4 12.16 3.68 -0.04
N ILE A 5 12.40 3.13 -1.23
CA ILE A 5 11.56 3.34 -2.41
C ILE A 5 10.76 2.07 -2.68
N ILE A 6 9.43 2.12 -2.50
CA ILE A 6 8.50 1.04 -2.83
C ILE A 6 7.98 1.26 -4.24
N VAL A 7 8.26 0.32 -5.15
CA VAL A 7 7.77 0.37 -6.54
C VAL A 7 6.52 -0.48 -6.67
N GLY A 8 5.37 0.16 -6.70
CA GLY A 8 4.06 -0.49 -6.68
C GLY A 8 3.60 -1.06 -8.03
N SER A 9 4.44 -1.05 -9.06
CA SER A 9 4.12 -1.62 -10.38
C SER A 9 4.31 -3.13 -10.40
N PRO A 10 3.35 -3.91 -10.97
CA PRO A 10 3.55 -5.34 -11.24
C PRO A 10 4.52 -5.60 -12.41
N HIS A 11 4.88 -4.58 -13.16
CA HIS A 11 5.82 -4.67 -14.28
C HIS A 11 7.22 -4.25 -13.85
N THR A 12 8.23 -5.00 -14.28
CA THR A 12 9.65 -4.76 -13.96
C THR A 12 10.28 -3.66 -14.83
N ASP A 13 9.67 -3.34 -15.97
CA ASP A 13 10.19 -2.44 -17.00
C ASP A 13 9.20 -1.37 -17.48
N GLY A 14 8.11 -1.14 -16.71
CA GLY A 14 7.10 -0.14 -17.06
C GLY A 14 7.47 1.28 -16.59
N ARG A 15 6.65 2.27 -16.96
CA ARG A 15 6.83 3.70 -16.61
C ARG A 15 7.16 3.95 -15.14
N SER A 16 6.48 3.25 -14.22
CA SER A 16 6.74 3.39 -12.79
C SER A 16 8.10 2.85 -12.37
N ALA A 17 8.55 1.75 -12.98
CA ALA A 17 9.87 1.20 -12.72
C ALA A 17 10.98 2.12 -13.24
N HIS A 18 10.82 2.69 -14.44
CA HIS A 18 11.74 3.68 -15.00
C HIS A 18 11.84 4.93 -14.10
N LEU A 19 10.71 5.48 -13.67
CA LEU A 19 10.68 6.61 -12.74
C LEU A 19 11.38 6.27 -11.41
N ALA A 20 11.09 5.10 -10.84
CA ALA A 20 11.70 4.69 -9.58
C ALA A 20 13.21 4.52 -9.69
N ASN A 21 13.70 3.93 -10.77
CA ASN A 21 15.14 3.82 -11.03
C ASN A 21 15.80 5.19 -11.18
N MET A 22 15.17 6.12 -11.91
CA MET A 22 15.69 7.48 -12.04
C MET A 22 15.74 8.20 -10.68
N LEU A 23 14.70 8.07 -9.84
CA LEU A 23 14.70 8.63 -8.50
C LEU A 23 15.81 8.01 -7.63
N PHE A 24 16.00 6.71 -7.73
CA PHE A 24 17.05 5.99 -7.01
C PHE A 24 18.44 6.46 -7.42
N GLU A 25 18.72 6.58 -8.73
CA GLU A 25 19.98 7.10 -9.26
C GLU A 25 20.22 8.55 -8.83
N THR A 26 19.18 9.41 -8.91
CA THR A 26 19.26 10.80 -8.45
C THR A 26 19.61 10.89 -6.96
N CYS A 27 18.99 10.03 -6.12
CA CYS A 27 19.32 10.00 -4.69
C CYS A 27 20.77 9.58 -4.43
N ILE A 28 21.31 8.61 -5.17
CA ILE A 28 22.73 8.22 -5.07
C ILE A 28 23.66 9.40 -5.40
N GLU A 29 23.32 10.18 -6.42
CA GLU A 29 24.14 11.30 -6.86
C GLU A 29 24.07 12.50 -5.91
N GLU A 30 22.86 12.84 -5.45
CA GLU A 30 22.62 14.04 -4.62
C GLU A 30 22.86 13.81 -3.13
N CYS A 31 22.65 12.57 -2.64
CA CYS A 31 22.73 12.20 -1.23
C CYS A 31 23.63 10.96 -1.04
N PRO A 32 24.94 11.02 -1.37
CA PRO A 32 25.83 9.86 -1.39
C PRO A 32 26.08 9.21 -0.02
N ASP A 33 25.73 9.90 1.07
CA ASP A 33 25.87 9.40 2.44
C ASP A 33 24.58 8.71 2.94
N ASP A 34 23.49 8.71 2.15
CA ASP A 34 22.24 8.06 2.51
C ASP A 34 22.25 6.57 2.13
N GLU A 35 21.65 5.74 2.96
CA GLU A 35 21.39 4.34 2.64
C GLU A 35 20.07 4.24 1.86
N LEU A 36 20.11 3.55 0.73
CA LEU A 36 18.97 3.44 -0.19
C LEU A 36 18.56 2.00 -0.37
N ALA A 37 17.27 1.74 -0.19
CA ALA A 37 16.65 0.45 -0.50
C ALA A 37 15.56 0.61 -1.55
N LEU A 38 15.47 -0.37 -2.47
CA LEU A 38 14.44 -0.44 -3.49
C LEU A 38 13.63 -1.72 -3.30
N ALA A 39 12.32 -1.59 -3.14
CA ALA A 39 11.39 -2.70 -2.92
C ALA A 39 10.34 -2.75 -4.04
N PRO A 40 10.64 -3.38 -5.20
CA PRO A 40 9.69 -3.51 -6.30
C PRO A 40 8.75 -4.69 -6.07
N VAL A 41 7.44 -4.42 -5.95
CA VAL A 41 6.42 -5.48 -5.75
C VAL A 41 6.37 -6.51 -6.87
N SER A 42 6.95 -6.20 -8.03
CA SER A 42 7.05 -7.13 -9.17
C SER A 42 8.00 -8.30 -8.95
N THR A 43 8.90 -8.19 -7.99
CA THR A 43 9.91 -9.23 -7.66
C THR A 43 9.73 -9.82 -6.27
N LEU A 44 8.78 -9.30 -5.48
CA LEU A 44 8.49 -9.76 -4.14
C LEU A 44 7.34 -10.77 -4.15
N ASP A 45 7.48 -11.84 -3.39
CA ASP A 45 6.39 -12.77 -3.06
C ASP A 45 5.71 -12.31 -1.76
N VAL A 46 4.74 -11.39 -1.89
CA VAL A 46 3.97 -10.88 -0.76
C VAL A 46 2.50 -11.26 -0.91
N GLY A 47 2.05 -12.21 -0.10
CA GLY A 47 0.65 -12.61 -0.02
C GLY A 47 -0.24 -11.56 0.63
N GLY A 48 -1.52 -11.53 0.26
CA GLY A 48 -2.50 -10.64 0.87
C GLY A 48 -2.76 -10.96 2.35
N CYS A 49 -3.14 -9.96 3.14
CA CYS A 49 -3.55 -10.15 4.53
C CYS A 49 -4.80 -11.07 4.60
N THR A 50 -4.73 -12.12 5.42
CA THR A 50 -5.83 -13.09 5.61
C THR A 50 -6.79 -12.71 6.74
N GLY A 51 -6.53 -11.62 7.48
CA GLY A 51 -7.36 -11.17 8.60
C GLY A 51 -7.36 -12.13 9.79
N CYS A 52 -6.28 -12.88 9.99
CA CYS A 52 -6.18 -13.91 11.04
C CYS A 52 -5.94 -13.35 12.46
N ASP A 53 -5.69 -12.05 12.60
CA ASP A 53 -5.39 -11.33 13.85
C ASP A 53 -4.14 -11.81 14.63
N ALA A 54 -3.34 -12.73 14.09
CA ALA A 54 -2.13 -13.21 14.75
C ALA A 54 -1.12 -12.11 15.06
N CYS A 55 -1.04 -11.09 14.21
CA CYS A 55 -0.18 -9.93 14.43
C CYS A 55 -0.53 -9.18 15.74
N ARG A 56 -1.82 -9.07 16.11
CA ARG A 56 -2.24 -8.49 17.38
C ARG A 56 -1.62 -9.24 18.56
N ASP A 57 -1.71 -10.57 18.52
CA ASP A 57 -1.23 -11.41 19.61
C ASP A 57 0.30 -11.43 19.67
N ASN A 58 0.97 -11.37 18.52
CA ASN A 58 2.43 -11.27 18.44
C ASN A 58 2.95 -9.94 19.01
N ILE A 59 2.34 -8.81 18.63
CA ILE A 59 2.74 -7.49 19.15
C ILE A 59 2.43 -7.37 20.65
N ALA A 60 1.33 -7.97 21.14
CA ALA A 60 1.05 -8.01 22.57
C ALA A 60 2.12 -8.79 23.35
N LYS A 61 2.58 -9.94 22.83
CA LYS A 61 3.70 -10.69 23.43
C LYS A 61 5.00 -9.89 23.46
N LEU A 62 5.30 -9.18 22.36
CA LEU A 62 6.46 -8.30 22.28
C LEU A 62 6.45 -7.25 23.39
N ALA A 63 5.30 -6.60 23.62
CA ALA A 63 5.13 -5.61 24.66
C ALA A 63 5.26 -6.18 26.09
N GLU A 64 4.88 -7.45 26.31
CA GLU A 64 4.98 -8.12 27.60
C GLU A 64 6.39 -8.61 27.92
N LEU A 65 7.11 -9.16 26.95
CA LEU A 65 8.41 -9.79 27.12
C LEU A 65 9.57 -8.79 27.04
N GLY A 66 9.37 -7.67 26.33
CA GLY A 66 10.43 -6.72 25.97
C GLY A 66 11.29 -7.23 24.82
N GLU A 67 11.92 -6.31 24.10
CA GLU A 67 12.70 -6.62 22.89
C GLU A 67 13.89 -7.56 23.13
N GLU A 68 14.49 -7.53 24.34
CA GLU A 68 15.64 -8.37 24.70
C GLU A 68 15.29 -9.88 24.86
N ALA A 69 14.00 -10.21 24.98
CA ALA A 69 13.53 -11.60 25.16
C ALA A 69 12.97 -12.21 23.88
N ILE A 70 13.13 -11.54 22.75
CA ILE A 70 12.61 -11.98 21.46
C ILE A 70 13.66 -12.86 20.78
N ASP A 71 13.19 -13.98 20.24
CA ASP A 71 13.98 -14.86 19.41
C ASP A 71 14.28 -14.17 18.06
N ASP A 72 15.45 -14.40 17.46
CA ASP A 72 15.82 -13.87 16.15
C ASP A 72 14.81 -14.24 15.04
N ASP A 73 13.99 -15.28 15.27
CA ASP A 73 12.93 -15.72 14.36
C ASP A 73 11.57 -15.01 14.60
N PHE A 74 11.50 -13.99 15.46
CA PHE A 74 10.24 -13.29 15.69
C PHE A 74 9.79 -12.51 14.47
N ALA A 75 8.59 -12.85 13.98
CA ALA A 75 7.94 -12.14 12.89
C ALA A 75 6.64 -11.46 13.36
N PRO A 76 6.43 -10.17 13.04
CA PRO A 76 5.20 -9.47 13.41
C PRO A 76 3.96 -10.09 12.74
N CYS A 77 4.10 -10.69 11.57
CA CYS A 77 3.06 -11.44 10.87
C CYS A 77 3.45 -12.91 10.73
N VAL A 78 2.47 -13.81 10.83
CA VAL A 78 2.68 -15.26 10.75
C VAL A 78 2.78 -15.80 9.32
N ILE A 79 2.55 -14.98 8.31
CA ILE A 79 2.72 -15.38 6.91
C ILE A 79 4.21 -15.29 6.59
N ASP A 80 4.79 -16.42 6.26
CA ASP A 80 6.20 -16.56 5.89
C ASP A 80 6.36 -16.28 4.40
N ASP A 81 6.72 -15.04 4.09
CA ASP A 81 6.96 -14.52 2.74
C ASP A 81 7.90 -13.29 2.80
N ASP A 82 8.21 -12.68 1.65
CA ASP A 82 9.15 -11.55 1.54
C ASP A 82 8.71 -10.30 2.34
N MET A 83 7.50 -10.29 2.91
CA MET A 83 7.06 -9.18 3.76
C MET A 83 7.89 -9.05 5.04
N GLN A 84 8.56 -10.09 5.48
CA GLN A 84 9.44 -10.03 6.66
C GLN A 84 10.60 -9.06 6.41
N GLU A 85 11.26 -9.16 5.27
CA GLU A 85 12.33 -8.22 4.88
C GLU A 85 11.79 -6.79 4.71
N ILE A 86 10.56 -6.65 4.22
CA ILE A 86 9.92 -5.33 4.06
C ILE A 86 9.63 -4.66 5.41
N TYR A 87 9.29 -5.42 6.45
CA TYR A 87 9.13 -4.85 7.80
C TYR A 87 10.44 -4.25 8.30
N GLU A 88 11.58 -4.94 8.14
CA GLU A 88 12.89 -4.45 8.54
C GLU A 88 13.26 -3.15 7.81
N LEU A 89 13.00 -3.09 6.49
CA LEU A 89 13.21 -1.89 5.68
C LEU A 89 12.33 -0.73 6.13
N ILE A 90 11.06 -0.96 6.45
CA ILE A 90 10.11 0.05 6.93
C ILE A 90 10.53 0.57 8.32
N ASP A 91 10.95 -0.33 9.21
CA ASP A 91 11.35 0.04 10.58
C ASP A 91 12.61 0.90 10.57
N SER A 92 13.57 0.60 9.71
CA SER A 92 14.82 1.35 9.58
C SER A 92 14.68 2.65 8.75
N ALA A 93 13.64 2.79 7.92
CA ALA A 93 13.52 3.93 7.02
C ALA A 93 13.26 5.24 7.74
N ASP A 94 14.03 6.28 7.44
CA ASP A 94 13.77 7.66 7.84
C ASP A 94 12.73 8.32 6.91
N GLU A 95 12.65 7.88 5.65
CA GLU A 95 11.73 8.38 4.63
C GLU A 95 11.26 7.23 3.73
N ILE A 96 9.98 7.25 3.34
CA ILE A 96 9.42 6.33 2.33
C ILE A 96 8.95 7.09 1.10
N THR A 97 9.42 6.66 -0.08
CA THR A 97 8.89 7.05 -1.37
C THR A 97 8.10 5.90 -1.97
N VAL A 98 6.83 6.13 -2.34
CA VAL A 98 6.01 5.15 -3.07
C VAL A 98 5.85 5.61 -4.50
N VAL A 99 6.19 4.75 -5.48
CA VAL A 99 5.95 4.99 -6.90
C VAL A 99 4.89 4.00 -7.37
N SER A 100 3.68 4.48 -7.68
CA SER A 100 2.54 3.61 -7.99
C SER A 100 1.87 3.97 -9.30
N PRO A 101 1.60 2.99 -10.17
CA PRO A 101 0.66 3.21 -11.27
C PRO A 101 -0.78 3.27 -10.74
N VAL A 102 -1.66 3.89 -11.54
CA VAL A 102 -3.10 3.94 -11.25
C VAL A 102 -3.80 2.79 -11.95
N TYR A 103 -4.40 1.87 -11.18
CA TYR A 103 -5.24 0.79 -11.67
C TYR A 103 -6.65 0.97 -11.12
N PHE A 104 -7.63 1.32 -11.99
CA PHE A 104 -9.01 1.57 -11.58
C PHE A 104 -9.11 2.56 -10.39
N ALA A 105 -8.48 3.72 -10.54
CA ALA A 105 -8.34 4.78 -9.54
C ALA A 105 -7.55 4.40 -8.26
N GLY A 106 -7.16 3.15 -8.09
CA GLY A 106 -6.46 2.60 -6.93
C GLY A 106 -5.05 2.07 -7.23
N PRO A 107 -4.39 1.46 -6.24
CA PRO A 107 -3.11 0.78 -6.43
C PRO A 107 -3.30 -0.58 -7.10
N PRO A 108 -2.28 -1.12 -7.79
CA PRO A 108 -2.26 -2.52 -8.22
C PRO A 108 -2.43 -3.49 -7.05
N SER A 109 -2.91 -4.70 -7.34
CA SER A 109 -3.17 -5.72 -6.32
C SER A 109 -1.94 -6.09 -5.49
N GLN A 110 -0.75 -6.16 -6.11
CA GLN A 110 0.50 -6.46 -5.42
C GLN A 110 0.88 -5.36 -4.41
N LEU A 111 0.80 -4.09 -4.82
CA LEU A 111 1.02 -2.99 -3.88
C LEU A 111 -0.05 -2.99 -2.78
N LYS A 112 -1.31 -3.26 -3.13
CA LYS A 112 -2.39 -3.35 -2.14
C LYS A 112 -2.15 -4.48 -1.14
N ALA A 113 -1.64 -5.64 -1.58
CA ALA A 113 -1.27 -6.74 -0.70
C ALA A 113 -0.20 -6.31 0.33
N LEU A 114 0.88 -5.66 -0.14
CA LEU A 114 1.91 -5.09 0.75
C LEU A 114 1.31 -4.10 1.76
N LEU A 115 0.49 -3.16 1.29
CA LEU A 115 -0.13 -2.14 2.16
C LEU A 115 -1.07 -2.77 3.20
N ASP A 116 -1.83 -3.81 2.85
CA ASP A 116 -2.69 -4.53 3.80
C ASP A 116 -1.89 -5.32 4.84
N ARG A 117 -0.66 -5.69 4.50
CA ARG A 117 0.26 -6.38 5.41
C ARG A 117 0.94 -5.43 6.41
N LEU A 118 0.70 -4.11 6.35
CA LEU A 118 1.12 -3.15 7.39
C LEU A 118 0.24 -3.24 8.65
N GLN A 119 -0.68 -4.20 8.72
CA GLN A 119 -1.58 -4.41 9.84
C GLN A 119 -0.89 -4.59 11.22
N PRO A 120 0.31 -5.19 11.36
CA PRO A 120 1.02 -5.26 12.65
C PRO A 120 1.23 -3.88 13.29
N TYR A 121 1.56 -2.86 12.52
CA TYR A 121 1.78 -1.49 13.02
C TYR A 121 0.55 -0.85 13.66
N TYR A 122 -0.66 -1.34 13.34
CA TYR A 122 -1.88 -0.87 13.99
C TYR A 122 -1.88 -1.16 15.50
N TRP A 123 -1.19 -2.21 15.91
CA TRP A 123 -1.09 -2.67 17.30
C TRP A 123 0.13 -2.10 18.04
N THR A 124 1.00 -1.36 17.35
CA THR A 124 2.13 -0.64 17.91
C THR A 124 1.78 0.82 18.23
N ASN A 125 2.73 1.57 18.78
CA ASN A 125 2.59 3.01 19.00
C ASN A 125 2.92 3.85 17.74
N ALA A 126 3.44 3.27 16.66
CA ALA A 126 3.89 3.97 15.46
C ALA A 126 2.85 4.96 14.89
N ARG A 127 1.55 4.63 15.00
CA ARG A 127 0.46 5.51 14.52
C ARG A 127 0.27 6.79 15.34
N VAL A 128 0.74 6.85 16.59
CA VAL A 128 0.54 7.99 17.51
C VAL A 128 1.85 8.74 17.82
N GLU A 129 2.99 8.19 17.46
CA GLU A 129 4.30 8.81 17.58
C GLU A 129 4.53 9.87 16.50
N GLU A 130 5.66 10.58 16.58
CA GLU A 130 6.08 11.53 15.56
C GLU A 130 6.24 10.81 14.22
N LYS A 131 5.62 11.37 13.17
CA LYS A 131 5.58 10.73 11.86
C LYS A 131 6.81 11.08 11.03
N ARG A 132 7.41 10.06 10.45
CA ARG A 132 8.45 10.17 9.43
C ARG A 132 7.81 10.62 8.09
N PRO A 133 8.54 11.35 7.22
CA PRO A 133 8.00 11.80 5.94
C PRO A 133 7.76 10.65 4.96
N ALA A 134 6.74 10.81 4.14
CA ALA A 134 6.51 9.96 2.98
C ALA A 134 6.10 10.78 1.76
N VAL A 135 6.46 10.28 0.57
CA VAL A 135 6.18 10.87 -0.73
C VAL A 135 5.50 9.83 -1.62
N LEU A 136 4.54 10.27 -2.44
CA LEU A 136 3.88 9.41 -3.42
C LEU A 136 4.05 9.99 -4.83
N HIS A 137 4.58 9.17 -5.73
CA HIS A 137 4.61 9.43 -7.17
C HIS A 137 3.50 8.62 -7.84
N VAL A 138 2.53 9.31 -8.43
CA VAL A 138 1.40 8.71 -9.13
C VAL A 138 1.68 8.68 -10.62
N VAL A 139 1.73 7.49 -11.22
CA VAL A 139 2.05 7.28 -12.64
C VAL A 139 0.84 6.71 -13.35
N GLY A 140 0.53 7.21 -14.55
CA GLY A 140 -0.60 6.73 -15.35
C GLY A 140 -0.63 7.33 -16.73
N GLU A 141 -1.43 6.74 -17.61
CA GLU A 141 -1.67 7.31 -18.96
C GLU A 141 -2.67 8.46 -18.93
N GLY A 142 -3.54 8.50 -17.94
CA GLY A 142 -4.66 9.42 -17.86
C GLY A 142 -5.95 8.83 -18.42
N GLY A 143 -7.02 9.61 -18.40
CA GLY A 143 -8.31 9.23 -18.96
C GLY A 143 -9.24 8.47 -18.00
N ASP A 144 -8.82 8.11 -16.80
CA ASP A 144 -9.72 7.57 -15.79
C ASP A 144 -10.62 8.70 -15.25
N PRO A 145 -11.97 8.59 -15.41
CA PRO A 145 -12.90 9.63 -14.95
C PRO A 145 -12.92 9.79 -13.42
N HIS A 146 -12.45 8.79 -12.68
CA HIS A 146 -12.38 8.82 -11.22
C HIS A 146 -11.02 9.33 -10.70
N GLY A 147 -10.06 9.60 -11.60
CA GLY A 147 -8.73 10.08 -11.23
C GLY A 147 -7.97 9.07 -10.36
N PHE A 148 -7.26 9.56 -9.35
CA PHE A 148 -6.42 8.72 -8.47
C PHE A 148 -6.54 9.06 -6.97
N SER A 149 -7.57 9.79 -6.56
CA SER A 149 -7.77 10.15 -5.15
C SER A 149 -7.93 8.92 -4.25
N ALA A 150 -8.50 7.83 -4.76
CA ALA A 150 -8.60 6.57 -4.04
C ALA A 150 -7.21 5.95 -3.77
N LEU A 151 -6.30 5.96 -4.76
CA LEU A 151 -4.91 5.54 -4.57
C LEU A 151 -4.25 6.34 -3.44
N VAL A 152 -4.35 7.67 -3.49
CA VAL A 152 -3.78 8.55 -2.46
C VAL A 152 -4.35 8.25 -1.08
N SER A 153 -5.67 8.06 -0.97
CA SER A 153 -6.34 7.72 0.29
C SER A 153 -5.84 6.41 0.89
N ILE A 154 -5.68 5.38 0.06
CA ILE A 154 -5.24 4.05 0.47
C ILE A 154 -3.79 4.12 0.97
N VAL A 155 -2.87 4.70 0.18
CA VAL A 155 -1.44 4.83 0.53
C VAL A 155 -1.29 5.66 1.80
N ARG A 156 -1.95 6.83 1.88
CA ARG A 156 -1.93 7.71 3.05
C ARG A 156 -2.38 6.99 4.32
N SER A 157 -3.48 6.22 4.25
CA SER A 157 -4.03 5.50 5.39
C SER A 157 -3.09 4.40 5.87
N ALA A 158 -2.55 3.60 4.95
CA ALA A 158 -1.65 2.49 5.26
C ALA A 158 -0.33 2.99 5.86
N LEU A 159 0.30 3.99 5.24
CA LEU A 159 1.55 4.59 5.72
C LEU A 159 1.36 5.31 7.06
N ALA A 160 0.20 5.94 7.30
CA ALA A 160 -0.08 6.57 8.58
C ALA A 160 -0.12 5.58 9.74
N VAL A 161 -0.56 4.34 9.51
CA VAL A 161 -0.53 3.26 10.50
C VAL A 161 0.91 2.83 10.78
N ALA A 162 1.76 2.77 9.75
CA ALA A 162 3.17 2.38 9.86
C ALA A 162 4.10 3.53 10.35
N GLY A 163 3.55 4.65 10.81
CA GLY A 163 4.36 5.71 11.40
C GLY A 163 4.88 6.75 10.41
N PHE A 164 4.28 6.86 9.22
CA PHE A 164 4.66 7.84 8.22
C PHE A 164 3.54 8.84 7.93
N ARG A 165 3.90 10.04 7.48
CA ARG A 165 2.98 11.06 7.01
C ARG A 165 3.23 11.34 5.54
N LEU A 166 2.23 11.05 4.71
CA LEU A 166 2.26 11.45 3.31
C LEU A 166 2.19 12.98 3.22
N GLU A 167 3.29 13.59 2.79
CA GLU A 167 3.43 15.05 2.73
C GLU A 167 3.20 15.58 1.32
N THR A 168 3.72 14.87 0.32
CA THR A 168 3.73 15.33 -1.07
C THR A 168 3.27 14.24 -2.01
N VAL A 169 2.46 14.64 -2.99
CA VAL A 169 2.03 13.80 -4.11
C VAL A 169 2.52 14.43 -5.41
N PHE A 170 3.33 13.69 -6.17
CA PHE A 170 3.77 14.05 -7.50
C PHE A 170 2.89 13.35 -8.55
N ASP A 171 2.17 14.15 -9.31
CA ASP A 171 1.28 13.68 -10.37
C ASP A 171 2.04 13.61 -11.71
N TRP A 172 2.37 12.37 -12.11
CA TRP A 172 3.01 12.04 -13.38
C TRP A 172 2.02 11.53 -14.43
N VAL A 173 0.73 11.63 -14.18
CA VAL A 173 -0.29 11.11 -15.12
C VAL A 173 -0.20 11.83 -16.46
N GLY A 174 0.01 11.07 -17.54
CA GLY A 174 0.20 11.59 -18.89
C GLY A 174 1.55 12.28 -19.16
N LYS A 175 2.53 12.15 -18.26
CA LYS A 175 3.82 12.87 -18.33
C LYS A 175 5.03 11.96 -18.55
N ILE A 176 4.81 10.64 -18.63
CA ILE A 176 5.82 9.63 -18.95
C ILE A 176 5.32 8.84 -20.14
N ASP A 177 6.10 8.74 -21.19
CA ASP A 177 5.73 8.04 -22.41
C ASP A 177 5.82 6.51 -22.29
N GLU A 178 5.53 5.79 -23.36
CA GLU A 178 5.55 4.32 -23.40
C GLU A 178 6.96 3.72 -23.23
N ASN A 179 8.01 4.50 -23.48
CA ASN A 179 9.41 4.10 -23.31
C ASN A 179 9.94 4.43 -21.90
N GLY A 180 9.14 5.08 -21.06
CA GLY A 180 9.54 5.51 -19.72
C GLY A 180 10.23 6.88 -19.68
N GLU A 181 10.27 7.61 -20.81
CA GLU A 181 10.86 8.94 -20.87
C GLU A 181 9.91 10.01 -20.32
N ILE A 182 10.45 10.92 -19.52
CA ILE A 182 9.69 12.05 -18.96
C ILE A 182 9.47 13.10 -20.05
N THR A 183 8.21 13.35 -20.40
CA THR A 183 7.79 14.31 -21.42
C THR A 183 7.37 15.65 -20.84
N ALA A 184 7.08 15.72 -19.55
CA ALA A 184 6.72 16.93 -18.82
C ALA A 184 7.02 16.78 -17.33
N GLU A 185 7.17 17.89 -16.62
CA GLU A 185 7.36 17.90 -15.16
C GLU A 185 6.11 17.40 -14.42
N ALA A 186 6.33 16.76 -13.26
CA ALA A 186 5.26 16.38 -12.37
C ALA A 186 4.51 17.60 -11.83
N GLU A 187 3.20 17.48 -11.67
CA GLU A 187 2.47 18.45 -10.86
C GLU A 187 2.56 18.05 -9.38
N VAL A 188 2.95 19.00 -8.55
CA VAL A 188 2.90 18.81 -7.10
C VAL A 188 1.47 19.09 -6.64
N ARG A 189 0.85 18.07 -6.04
CA ARG A 189 -0.50 18.13 -5.49
C ARG A 189 -0.46 18.19 -3.98
N SER A 190 -1.18 19.12 -3.37
CA SER A 190 -1.41 19.08 -1.94
C SER A 190 -2.46 18.03 -1.58
N ILE A 191 -2.35 17.46 -0.38
CA ILE A 191 -3.33 16.49 0.11
C ILE A 191 -4.71 17.14 0.23
N GLU A 192 -4.77 18.40 0.69
CA GLU A 192 -6.02 19.15 0.84
C GLU A 192 -6.72 19.36 -0.51
N ASP A 193 -6.00 19.72 -1.56
CA ASP A 193 -6.58 19.98 -2.89
C ASP A 193 -7.16 18.71 -3.51
N LEU A 194 -6.47 17.56 -3.32
CA LEU A 194 -6.93 16.26 -3.84
C LEU A 194 -8.26 15.84 -3.21
N PHE A 195 -8.48 16.12 -1.93
CA PHE A 195 -9.72 15.75 -1.26
C PHE A 195 -10.81 16.80 -1.37
N ALA A 196 -10.50 18.09 -1.42
CA ALA A 196 -11.48 19.14 -1.68
C ALA A 196 -12.16 18.97 -3.06
N ALA A 197 -11.41 18.54 -4.08
CA ALA A 197 -11.96 18.23 -5.40
C ALA A 197 -12.87 16.99 -5.40
N ALA A 198 -12.61 16.00 -4.55
CA ALA A 198 -13.42 14.79 -4.42
C ALA A 198 -14.78 15.05 -3.75
N ASP A 199 -14.83 15.92 -2.75
CA ASP A 199 -16.09 16.32 -2.08
C ASP A 199 -17.05 17.04 -3.03
N PHE A 200 -16.53 17.77 -4.03
CA PHE A 200 -17.35 18.45 -5.04
C PHE A 200 -17.89 17.48 -6.10
N ALA A 201 -17.20 16.38 -6.38
CA ALA A 201 -17.65 15.36 -7.33
C ALA A 201 -18.74 14.42 -6.77
N MET A 202 -18.95 14.38 -5.46
CA MET A 202 -19.98 13.62 -4.78
C MET A 202 -21.30 14.39 -4.53
N ALA A 203 -21.58 15.45 -5.29
CA ALA A 203 -22.90 16.07 -5.28
C ALA A 203 -23.94 14.99 -5.71
N PRO A 204 -25.02 14.77 -4.94
CA PRO A 204 -25.97 13.70 -5.25
C PRO A 204 -26.54 13.91 -6.64
N ALA A 205 -26.54 12.88 -7.47
CA ALA A 205 -27.25 12.88 -8.73
C ALA A 205 -28.73 13.20 -8.46
N GLN A 206 -29.15 14.38 -8.87
CA GLN A 206 -30.55 14.79 -8.75
C GLN A 206 -31.36 13.93 -9.72
N GLY A 207 -32.21 13.06 -9.16
CA GLY A 207 -33.37 12.51 -9.84
C GLY A 207 -33.05 11.38 -10.84
N ALA A 208 -32.92 10.16 -10.32
CA ALA A 208 -33.38 8.98 -11.02
C ALA A 208 -34.40 8.28 -10.13
N GLU A 209 -35.68 8.61 -10.30
CA GLU A 209 -36.76 7.67 -10.02
C GLU A 209 -36.59 6.53 -11.03
N GLY A 210 -35.96 5.45 -10.64
CA GLY A 210 -35.70 4.28 -11.45
C GLY A 210 -35.98 3.03 -10.65
N ASP A 211 -36.91 2.25 -11.15
CA ASP A 211 -37.34 0.92 -10.79
C ASP A 211 -36.31 0.07 -10.03
N GLY A 212 -36.81 -0.60 -9.00
CA GLY A 212 -36.04 -1.42 -8.08
C GLY A 212 -35.02 -2.32 -8.73
N ALA A 213 -33.76 -2.02 -8.52
CA ALA A 213 -32.67 -2.93 -8.79
C ALA A 213 -32.86 -4.21 -7.97
N ALA A 214 -33.07 -5.32 -8.64
CA ALA A 214 -33.11 -6.63 -8.00
C ALA A 214 -31.79 -6.87 -7.30
N ILE A 215 -31.81 -6.92 -5.98
CA ILE A 215 -30.68 -7.38 -5.17
C ILE A 215 -30.47 -8.84 -5.55
N ILE A 216 -29.35 -9.14 -6.21
CA ILE A 216 -28.94 -10.53 -6.47
C ILE A 216 -28.66 -11.14 -5.08
N ALA A 217 -29.63 -11.94 -4.59
CA ALA A 217 -29.42 -12.73 -3.40
C ALA A 217 -28.41 -13.84 -3.72
N PHE A 218 -27.28 -13.85 -3.04
CA PHE A 218 -26.35 -14.98 -3.11
C PHE A 218 -27.07 -16.22 -2.55
N PRO A 219 -27.01 -17.39 -3.24
CA PRO A 219 -27.55 -18.62 -2.68
C PRO A 219 -26.81 -18.92 -1.36
N GLN A 220 -27.60 -19.20 -0.32
CA GLN A 220 -27.04 -19.64 0.95
C GLN A 220 -26.32 -20.96 0.71
N MET A 221 -25.03 -21.02 1.08
CA MET A 221 -24.31 -22.28 1.06
C MET A 221 -24.94 -23.19 2.13
N GLU A 222 -25.55 -24.29 1.70
CA GLU A 222 -26.03 -25.33 2.61
C GLU A 222 -24.81 -25.92 3.33
N GLU A 223 -24.85 -25.93 4.67
CA GLU A 223 -23.86 -26.62 5.47
C GLU A 223 -23.90 -28.13 5.13
N PRO A 224 -22.73 -28.79 4.98
CA PRO A 224 -22.73 -30.23 4.74
C PRO A 224 -23.34 -30.95 5.94
N SER A 225 -24.42 -31.69 5.68
CA SER A 225 -25.07 -32.53 6.67
C SER A 225 -24.08 -33.55 7.25
N SER A 226 -23.84 -33.46 8.55
CA SER A 226 -23.10 -34.49 9.29
C SER A 226 -23.88 -35.81 9.27
N SER A 227 -23.53 -36.72 8.40
CA SER A 227 -24.00 -38.11 8.49
C SER A 227 -23.19 -38.81 9.57
N SER A 228 -23.83 -39.02 10.72
CA SER A 228 -23.42 -39.94 11.73
C SER A 228 -23.59 -41.39 11.20
N GLU A 229 -22.52 -42.04 10.84
CA GLU A 229 -22.49 -43.50 10.73
C GLU A 229 -22.23 -44.10 12.13
N GLU A 230 -23.32 -44.51 12.79
CA GLU A 230 -23.27 -45.57 13.81
C GLU A 230 -23.04 -46.90 13.09
N ASP A 231 -21.92 -47.49 13.35
CA ASP A 231 -21.73 -48.92 13.08
C ASP A 231 -21.32 -49.66 14.37
N SER A 232 -22.26 -50.46 14.82
CA SER A 232 -22.07 -51.63 15.71
C SER A 232 -22.45 -52.90 14.91
N PRO A 233 -21.99 -54.07 15.27
CA PRO A 233 -21.46 -54.61 16.53
C PRO A 233 -19.98 -55.06 16.50
#